data_498a33cdc1f353f9e8fc0bdefaf71f44
#
_entry.id   498a33cdc1f353f9e8fc0bdefaf71f44
#
_cell.length_a   1.000
_cell.length_b   1.000
_cell.length_c   1.000
_cell.angle_alpha   90.00
_cell.angle_beta   90.00
_cell.angle_gamma   90.00
#
_symmetry.space_group_name_H-M   'P 1'
#
loop_
_entity.id
_entity.type
_entity.pdbx_description
1 polymer ?
#
loop_
_entity_poly.entity_id
_entity_poly.type
_entity_poly.pdbx_seq_one_letter_code
_entity_poly.pdbx_strand_id
1 'polypeptide(L)'
;MSKQQKKVSVFLQAKGGVGKSFLAFFKLLTGEPEKTAVILLDSSQKANQNAGRHRKVVGEKNVKTWDIYNSAHEYKKSHFFDVFENCAALEAQNIILDFGAPESNVLREALSSDEEVTGENLRYVADELSLDISFNVVVSGADDN
;
A
#
# COMPACT_ATOMS: atom_id res chain seq x y z
N MET A 1 -12.56 3.96 26.38
CA MET A 1 -12.86 4.20 24.96
C MET A 1 -11.93 3.37 24.12
N SER A 2 -12.46 2.49 23.29
CA SER A 2 -11.65 1.79 22.30
C SER A 2 -11.15 2.81 21.28
N LYS A 3 -9.83 2.87 21.10
CA LYS A 3 -9.23 3.70 20.04
C LYS A 3 -9.74 3.17 18.70
N GLN A 4 -10.39 4.02 17.92
CA GLN A 4 -10.87 3.61 16.61
C GLN A 4 -9.68 3.18 15.75
N GLN A 5 -9.70 1.95 15.26
CA GLN A 5 -8.64 1.45 14.40
C GLN A 5 -8.65 2.20 13.06
N LYS A 6 -7.46 2.53 12.59
CA LYS A 6 -7.30 3.07 11.24
C LYS A 6 -7.37 1.94 10.22
N LYS A 7 -8.09 2.16 9.15
CA LYS A 7 -8.21 1.19 8.05
C LYS A 7 -7.10 1.41 7.04
N VAL A 8 -6.31 0.38 6.80
CA VAL A 8 -5.25 0.37 5.80
C VAL A 8 -5.59 -0.65 4.72
N SER A 9 -5.83 -0.17 3.52
CA SER A 9 -6.11 -1.00 2.35
C SER A 9 -4.87 -1.09 1.47
N VAL A 10 -4.26 -2.26 1.42
CA VAL A 10 -3.08 -2.56 0.61
C VAL A 10 -3.53 -3.09 -0.74
N PHE A 11 -3.08 -2.49 -1.82
CA PHE A 11 -3.36 -2.93 -3.19
C PHE A 11 -2.11 -3.50 -3.83
N LEU A 12 -2.18 -4.76 -4.20
CA LEU A 12 -1.12 -5.53 -4.84
C LEU A 12 -1.59 -6.05 -6.20
N GLN A 13 -0.66 -6.33 -7.09
CA GLN A 13 -0.95 -6.94 -8.37
C GLN A 13 -0.13 -8.21 -8.59
N ALA A 14 -0.76 -9.25 -9.14
CA ALA A 14 -0.07 -10.49 -9.47
C ALA A 14 0.86 -10.31 -10.68
N LYS A 15 0.46 -9.45 -11.61
CA LYS A 15 1.29 -9.05 -12.77
C LYS A 15 0.93 -7.62 -13.21
N GLY A 16 1.76 -6.98 -14.01
CA GLY A 16 1.51 -5.65 -14.53
C GLY A 16 0.27 -5.57 -15.43
N GLY A 17 -0.38 -4.39 -15.48
CA GLY A 17 -1.48 -4.12 -16.39
C GLY A 17 -2.83 -4.73 -16.03
N VAL A 18 -3.05 -5.16 -14.80
CA VAL A 18 -4.30 -5.82 -14.35
C VAL A 18 -5.36 -4.85 -13.78
N GLY A 19 -5.12 -3.54 -13.82
CA GLY A 19 -6.09 -2.54 -13.34
C GLY A 19 -6.00 -2.22 -11.85
N LYS A 20 -4.93 -2.59 -11.16
CA LYS A 20 -4.72 -2.31 -9.73
C LYS A 20 -4.85 -0.82 -9.40
N SER A 21 -4.15 0.06 -10.14
CA SER A 21 -4.20 1.50 -9.90
C SER A 21 -5.60 2.09 -10.12
N PHE A 22 -6.37 1.54 -11.04
CA PHE A 22 -7.77 1.90 -11.22
C PHE A 22 -8.61 1.51 -10.00
N LEU A 23 -8.45 0.29 -9.48
CA LEU A 23 -9.20 -0.18 -8.32
C LEU A 23 -8.83 0.59 -7.06
N ALA A 24 -7.56 0.91 -6.86
CA ALA A 24 -7.12 1.75 -5.75
C ALA A 24 -7.73 3.15 -5.82
N PHE A 25 -7.77 3.74 -7.00
CA PHE A 25 -8.40 5.04 -7.23
C PHE A 25 -9.93 4.97 -7.08
N PHE A 26 -10.55 3.90 -7.55
CA PHE A 26 -11.98 3.68 -7.37
C PHE A 26 -12.36 3.54 -5.89
N LYS A 27 -11.54 2.81 -5.12
CA LYS A 27 -11.70 2.72 -3.67
C LYS A 27 -11.66 4.09 -3.00
N LEU A 28 -10.74 4.95 -3.42
CA LEU A 28 -10.65 6.32 -2.94
C LEU A 28 -11.91 7.11 -3.21
N LEU A 29 -12.41 7.06 -4.45
CA LEU A 29 -13.59 7.82 -4.86
C LEU A 29 -14.89 7.37 -4.21
N THR A 30 -15.03 6.06 -3.94
CA THR A 30 -16.24 5.47 -3.36
C THR A 30 -16.23 5.39 -1.83
N GLY A 31 -15.08 5.68 -1.21
CA GLY A 31 -14.91 5.74 0.23
C GLY A 31 -15.19 7.12 0.80
N GLU A 32 -14.37 7.53 1.75
CA GLU A 32 -14.41 8.84 2.39
C GLU A 32 -13.14 9.63 2.04
N PRO A 33 -13.07 10.27 0.85
CA PRO A 33 -11.85 10.93 0.39
C PRO A 33 -11.31 11.99 1.37
N GLU A 34 -12.20 12.68 2.06
CA GLU A 34 -11.85 13.71 3.05
C GLU A 34 -11.16 13.15 4.29
N LYS A 35 -11.26 11.84 4.53
CA LYS A 35 -10.62 11.13 5.65
C LYS A 35 -9.52 10.17 5.20
N THR A 36 -9.13 10.24 3.94
CA THR A 36 -8.24 9.27 3.33
C THR A 36 -6.91 9.89 2.93
N ALA A 37 -5.83 9.18 3.20
CA ALA A 37 -4.50 9.43 2.66
C ALA A 37 -4.07 8.29 1.75
N VAL A 38 -3.18 8.57 0.81
CA VAL A 38 -2.63 7.60 -0.14
C VAL A 38 -1.12 7.58 -0.01
N ILE A 39 -0.57 6.40 0.13
CA ILE A 39 0.89 6.17 0.07
C ILE A 39 1.19 5.28 -1.13
N LEU A 40 2.02 5.79 -2.02
CA LEU A 40 2.45 5.09 -3.22
C LEU A 40 3.80 4.43 -2.98
N LEU A 41 3.82 3.11 -3.11
CA LEU A 41 5.05 2.30 -3.09
C LEU A 41 5.30 1.83 -4.52
N ASP A 42 5.72 2.74 -5.38
CA ASP A 42 5.88 2.50 -6.80
C ASP A 42 7.12 3.25 -7.32
N SER A 43 8.13 2.49 -7.73
CA SER A 43 9.37 3.01 -8.31
C SER A 43 9.29 3.21 -9.83
N SER A 44 8.13 2.91 -10.45
CA SER A 44 7.95 3.04 -11.89
C SER A 44 7.79 4.49 -12.34
N GLN A 45 7.99 4.74 -13.62
CA GLN A 45 7.78 6.06 -14.22
C GLN A 45 6.32 6.53 -14.16
N LYS A 46 5.38 5.61 -13.95
CA LYS A 46 3.95 5.94 -13.82
C LYS A 46 3.56 6.45 -12.44
N ALA A 47 4.43 6.31 -11.45
CA ALA A 47 4.16 6.73 -10.06
C ALA A 47 3.70 8.18 -9.97
N ASN A 48 4.36 9.09 -10.68
CA ASN A 48 4.00 10.51 -10.66
C ASN A 48 2.61 10.79 -11.26
N GLN A 49 2.21 10.06 -12.30
CA GLN A 49 0.87 10.20 -12.88
C GLN A 49 -0.20 9.72 -11.92
N ASN A 50 0.02 8.58 -11.26
CA ASN A 50 -0.88 8.05 -10.25
C ASN A 50 -0.98 8.98 -9.05
N ALA A 51 0.14 9.50 -8.57
CA ALA A 51 0.17 10.49 -7.50
C ALA A 51 -0.64 11.74 -7.87
N GLY A 52 -0.52 12.24 -9.07
CA GLY A 52 -1.27 13.39 -9.56
C GLY A 52 -2.79 13.17 -9.55
N ARG A 53 -3.25 11.98 -9.88
CA ARG A 53 -4.69 11.64 -9.81
C ARG A 53 -5.19 11.65 -8.36
N HIS A 54 -4.46 11.04 -7.46
CA HIS A 54 -4.83 11.00 -6.04
C HIS A 54 -4.83 12.40 -5.41
N ARG A 55 -3.82 13.22 -5.74
CA ARG A 55 -3.71 14.60 -5.23
C ARG A 55 -4.90 15.48 -5.57
N LYS A 56 -5.50 15.27 -6.74
CA LYS A 56 -6.72 16.00 -7.16
C LYS A 56 -7.93 15.69 -6.29
N VAL A 57 -7.94 14.55 -5.64
CA VAL A 57 -9.08 14.09 -4.81
C VAL A 57 -8.86 14.41 -3.34
N VAL A 58 -7.70 14.04 -2.80
CA VAL A 58 -7.42 14.13 -1.35
C VAL A 58 -6.54 15.33 -0.94
N GLY A 59 -5.99 16.05 -1.91
CA GLY A 59 -5.08 17.16 -1.69
C GLY A 59 -3.61 16.73 -1.60
N GLU A 60 -2.72 17.67 -1.85
CA GLU A 60 -1.28 17.45 -1.96
C GLU A 60 -0.68 16.81 -0.70
N LYS A 61 -1.05 17.30 0.48
CA LYS A 61 -0.52 16.84 1.76
C LYS A 61 -0.92 15.41 2.14
N ASN A 62 -1.96 14.87 1.50
CA ASN A 62 -2.51 13.55 1.80
C ASN A 62 -2.04 12.46 0.80
N VAL A 63 -1.10 12.78 -0.06
CA VAL A 63 -0.47 11.83 -0.98
C VAL A 63 1.02 11.83 -0.74
N LYS A 64 1.56 10.66 -0.40
CA LYS A 64 2.99 10.47 -0.15
C LYS A 64 3.52 9.34 -1.02
N THR A 65 4.81 9.38 -1.27
CA THR A 65 5.56 8.26 -1.84
C THR A 65 6.40 7.60 -0.76
N TRP A 66 6.59 6.30 -0.86
CA TRP A 66 7.40 5.52 0.07
C TRP A 66 8.30 4.56 -0.71
N ASP A 67 9.57 4.49 -0.33
CA ASP A 67 10.55 3.63 -0.96
C ASP A 67 10.89 2.46 -0.05
N ILE A 68 10.73 1.24 -0.55
CA ILE A 68 11.08 0.01 0.15
C ILE A 68 12.51 -0.45 -0.15
N TYR A 69 13.23 0.29 -0.97
CA TYR A 69 14.61 -0.01 -1.35
C TYR A 69 15.60 0.86 -0.59
N ASN A 70 16.82 0.38 -0.46
CA ASN A 70 17.95 1.19 0.00
C ASN A 70 18.60 1.99 -1.15
N SER A 71 19.65 2.74 -0.86
CA SER A 71 20.38 3.52 -1.87
C SER A 71 21.04 2.67 -2.96
N ALA A 72 21.27 1.37 -2.71
CA ALA A 72 21.77 0.41 -3.70
C ALA A 72 20.63 -0.27 -4.50
N HIS A 73 19.39 0.20 -4.34
CA HIS A 73 18.20 -0.38 -4.98
C HIS A 73 17.93 -1.84 -4.58
N GLU A 74 18.26 -2.19 -3.36
CA GLU A 74 17.96 -3.49 -2.76
C GLU A 74 16.82 -3.36 -1.76
N TYR A 75 15.92 -4.34 -1.74
CA TYR A 75 14.81 -4.37 -0.79
C TYR A 75 15.31 -4.30 0.65
N LYS A 76 14.69 -3.45 1.43
CA LYS A 76 14.96 -3.29 2.86
C LYS A 76 13.72 -3.57 3.68
N LYS A 77 13.74 -4.68 4.39
CA LYS A 77 12.64 -5.16 5.24
C LYS A 77 12.14 -4.10 6.24
N SER A 78 13.06 -3.37 6.87
CA SER A 78 12.69 -2.31 7.80
C SER A 78 11.84 -1.23 7.13
N HIS A 79 12.17 -0.82 5.91
CA HIS A 79 11.39 0.18 5.18
C HIS A 79 9.96 -0.28 4.89
N PHE A 80 9.76 -1.58 4.69
CA PHE A 80 8.43 -2.15 4.52
C PHE A 80 7.61 -2.07 5.82
N PHE A 81 8.18 -2.44 6.96
CA PHE A 81 7.48 -2.34 8.24
C PHE A 81 7.29 -0.89 8.69
N ASP A 82 8.26 -0.03 8.44
CA ASP A 82 8.20 1.40 8.81
C ASP A 82 7.04 2.14 8.12
N VAL A 83 6.56 1.65 6.94
CA VAL A 83 5.39 2.26 6.29
C VAL A 83 4.13 2.14 7.15
N PHE A 84 3.98 1.06 7.91
CA PHE A 84 2.83 0.89 8.81
C PHE A 84 2.91 1.83 10.02
N GLU A 85 4.09 2.09 10.55
CA GLU A 85 4.29 3.13 11.57
C GLU A 85 3.93 4.51 11.02
N ASN A 86 4.31 4.79 9.78
CA ASN A 86 3.93 6.02 9.11
C ASN A 86 2.40 6.13 8.94
N CYS A 87 1.72 5.03 8.57
CA CYS A 87 0.25 4.98 8.53
C CYS A 87 -0.37 5.33 9.89
N ALA A 88 0.16 4.76 10.96
CA ALA A 88 -0.34 5.02 12.31
C ALA A 88 -0.19 6.49 12.73
N ALA A 89 0.87 7.15 12.26
CA ALA A 89 1.17 8.55 12.57
C ALA A 89 0.35 9.57 11.77
N LEU A 90 -0.26 9.18 10.64
CA LEU A 90 -1.08 10.08 9.84
C LEU A 90 -2.37 10.45 10.56
N GLU A 91 -2.89 11.64 10.30
CA GLU A 91 -4.20 12.08 10.82
C GLU A 91 -5.37 11.34 10.15
N ALA A 92 -5.20 10.91 8.90
CA ALA A 92 -6.22 10.21 8.13
C ALA A 92 -6.71 8.95 8.84
N GLN A 93 -8.01 8.67 8.75
CA GLN A 93 -8.63 7.45 9.29
C GLN A 93 -8.53 6.26 8.34
N ASN A 94 -8.49 6.55 7.05
CA ASN A 94 -8.36 5.56 5.98
C ASN A 94 -7.06 5.80 5.23
N ILE A 95 -6.31 4.74 4.96
CA ILE A 95 -5.06 4.83 4.21
C ILE A 95 -5.09 3.80 3.09
N ILE A 96 -4.75 4.22 1.91
CA ILE A 96 -4.54 3.35 0.75
C ILE A 96 -3.04 3.22 0.52
N LEU A 97 -2.53 1.99 0.57
CA LEU A 97 -1.16 1.66 0.14
C LEU A 97 -1.24 1.08 -1.27
N ASP A 98 -0.73 1.82 -2.24
CA ASP A 98 -0.73 1.40 -3.64
C ASP A 98 0.68 0.93 -4.03
N PHE A 99 0.83 -0.39 -4.18
CA PHE A 99 2.09 -1.03 -4.56
C PHE A 99 2.23 -1.10 -6.08
N GLY A 100 3.36 -0.65 -6.60
CA GLY A 100 3.72 -0.87 -7.99
C GLY A 100 3.97 -2.36 -8.30
N ALA A 101 4.14 -2.71 -9.58
CA ALA A 101 4.40 -4.09 -9.98
C ALA A 101 5.70 -4.65 -9.40
N PRO A 102 6.84 -3.93 -9.44
CA PRO A 102 8.07 -4.41 -8.82
C PRO A 102 7.93 -4.61 -7.31
N GLU A 103 7.32 -3.67 -6.62
CA GLU A 103 7.13 -3.70 -5.17
C GLU A 103 6.17 -4.82 -4.76
N SER A 104 5.13 -5.09 -5.54
CA SER A 104 4.23 -6.24 -5.33
C SER A 104 4.96 -7.56 -5.44
N ASN A 105 5.86 -7.70 -6.40
CA ASN A 105 6.67 -8.92 -6.57
C ASN A 105 7.64 -9.10 -5.41
N VAL A 106 8.31 -8.03 -4.98
CA VAL A 106 9.23 -8.07 -3.83
C VAL A 106 8.49 -8.50 -2.57
N LEU A 107 7.31 -7.96 -2.31
CA LEU A 107 6.51 -8.34 -1.15
C LEU A 107 6.06 -9.80 -1.24
N ARG A 108 5.64 -10.26 -2.40
CA ARG A 108 5.26 -11.66 -2.61
C ARG A 108 6.43 -12.62 -2.33
N GLU A 109 7.62 -12.30 -2.81
CA GLU A 109 8.83 -13.06 -2.54
C GLU A 109 9.18 -13.07 -1.06
N ALA A 110 9.11 -11.91 -0.41
CA ALA A 110 9.35 -11.80 1.03
C ALA A 110 8.37 -12.66 1.84
N LEU A 111 7.08 -12.60 1.54
CA LEU A 111 6.05 -13.43 2.20
C LEU A 111 6.28 -14.94 1.98
N SER A 112 6.96 -15.33 0.91
CA SER A 112 7.22 -16.73 0.58
C SER A 112 8.50 -17.27 1.21
N SER A 113 9.49 -16.42 1.47
CA SER A 113 10.85 -16.86 1.81
C SER A 113 11.47 -16.18 3.03
N ASP A 114 10.94 -15.05 3.47
CA ASP A 114 11.50 -14.32 4.61
C ASP A 114 10.81 -14.72 5.92
N GLU A 115 11.59 -15.22 6.86
CA GLU A 115 11.08 -15.71 8.16
C GLU A 115 10.47 -14.59 9.04
N GLU A 116 10.79 -13.34 8.77
CA GLU A 116 10.27 -12.20 9.52
C GLU A 116 9.05 -11.55 8.85
N VAL A 117 8.90 -11.68 7.54
CA VAL A 117 7.76 -11.14 6.80
C VAL A 117 6.67 -12.22 6.70
N THR A 118 6.01 -12.47 7.80
CA THR A 118 4.94 -13.48 7.91
C THR A 118 3.60 -12.82 8.18
N GLY A 119 2.53 -13.53 7.90
CA GLY A 119 1.17 -13.08 8.23
C GLY A 119 0.99 -12.86 9.74
N GLU A 120 1.66 -13.66 10.56
CA GLU A 120 1.63 -13.53 12.02
C GLU A 120 2.33 -12.24 12.48
N ASN A 121 3.52 -11.96 11.96
CA ASN A 121 4.25 -10.73 12.29
C ASN A 121 3.52 -9.48 11.77
N LEU A 122 2.92 -9.55 10.58
CA LEU A 122 2.08 -8.46 10.08
C LEU A 122 0.86 -8.20 10.96
N ARG A 123 0.21 -9.28 11.46
CA ARG A 123 -0.89 -9.15 12.41
C ARG A 123 -0.42 -8.52 13.71
N TYR A 124 0.72 -8.96 14.24
CA TYR A 124 1.29 -8.38 15.46
C TYR A 124 1.54 -6.87 15.30
N VAL A 125 2.17 -6.46 14.19
CA VAL A 125 2.42 -5.04 13.91
C VAL A 125 1.11 -4.25 13.78
N ALA A 126 0.10 -4.82 13.10
CA ALA A 126 -1.21 -4.19 12.98
C ALA A 126 -1.87 -3.97 14.35
N ASP A 127 -1.84 -4.98 15.21
CA ASP A 127 -2.43 -4.90 16.55
C ASP A 127 -1.70 -3.86 17.42
N GLU A 128 -0.37 -3.86 17.44
CA GLU A 128 0.44 -2.90 18.18
C GLU A 128 0.20 -1.44 17.73
N LEU A 129 0.00 -1.23 16.43
CA LEU A 129 -0.22 0.08 15.86
C LEU A 129 -1.71 0.48 15.79
N SER A 130 -2.62 -0.37 16.23
CA SER A 130 -4.07 -0.17 16.13
C SER A 130 -4.53 0.07 14.69
N LEU A 131 -4.03 -0.75 13.76
CA LEU A 131 -4.38 -0.74 12.34
C LEU A 131 -5.26 -1.95 11.99
N ASP A 132 -6.25 -1.72 11.13
CA ASP A 132 -7.03 -2.76 10.46
C ASP A 132 -6.51 -2.85 9.01
N ILE A 133 -5.65 -3.83 8.74
CA ILE A 133 -4.97 -3.98 7.46
C ILE A 133 -5.68 -5.03 6.62
N SER A 134 -6.10 -4.66 5.43
CA SER A 134 -6.63 -5.58 4.42
C SER A 134 -5.73 -5.61 3.18
N PHE A 135 -5.47 -6.81 2.67
CA PHE A 135 -4.71 -7.02 1.44
C PHE A 135 -5.66 -7.31 0.28
N ASN A 136 -5.58 -6.50 -0.75
CA ASN A 136 -6.37 -6.62 -1.97
C ASN A 136 -5.43 -6.98 -3.12
N VAL A 137 -5.44 -8.25 -3.52
CA VAL A 137 -4.62 -8.75 -4.62
C VAL A 137 -5.45 -8.75 -5.89
N VAL A 138 -5.01 -7.94 -6.86
CA VAL A 138 -5.69 -7.83 -8.15
C VAL A 138 -5.08 -8.83 -9.12
N VAL A 139 -5.90 -9.72 -9.62
CA VAL A 139 -5.53 -10.73 -10.62
C VAL A 139 -6.34 -10.53 -11.89
N SER A 140 -5.73 -10.76 -13.04
CA SER A 140 -6.50 -10.78 -14.28
C SER A 140 -7.11 -12.17 -14.48
N GLY A 141 -8.38 -12.20 -14.89
CA GLY A 141 -9.05 -13.42 -15.29
C GLY A 141 -8.77 -13.82 -16.76
N ALA A 142 -7.72 -13.24 -17.38
CA ALA A 142 -7.37 -13.62 -18.72
C ALA A 142 -6.88 -15.06 -18.73
N ASP A 143 -7.59 -15.90 -19.45
CA ASP A 143 -7.15 -17.27 -19.71
C ASP A 143 -5.81 -17.23 -20.43
N ASP A 144 -4.87 -17.96 -19.89
CA ASP A 144 -3.63 -18.28 -20.58
C ASP A 144 -3.97 -19.27 -21.72
N ASN A 145 -4.24 -18.72 -22.86
CA ASN A 145 -4.27 -19.50 -24.09
C ASN A 145 -2.89 -19.48 -24.72
#